data_78f2f88755fe1b158445d89df612fb46
#
_entry.id   78f2f88755fe1b158445d89df612fb46
#
_cell.length_a   1.000
_cell.length_b   1.000
_cell.length_c   1.000
_cell.angle_alpha   90.00
_cell.angle_beta   90.00
_cell.angle_gamma   90.00
#
_symmetry.space_group_name_H-M   'P 1'
#
loop_
_entity.id
_entity.type
_entity.pdbx_description
1 polymer ?
#
loop_
_entity_poly.entity_id
_entity_poly.type
_entity_poly.pdbx_seq_one_letter_code
_entity_poly.pdbx_strand_id
1 'polypeptide(L)'
;MADLSQFSINGTAYNVKDTSARNTANAVTTAEEYDRQHAINSYSGRSLASVFANEIGSTDIYTWLRNRARNANFAGLRIGDYIDVPVSEGDNVPSQTVRYRIGAIDQYYNCGDTAKGHHIVMVPLAPVTVKGDKASNTSYLQWRETNDNNGTAEEKHPYLCSKLHDWEINDFLPALPSTLQSAILAQRVLLEERYSSSEKLTEASGWSWADLGKIWSPSEMEVYGCPVWGSKGYSVGFDSQFPIFTDTASRIAGGRVSWWLRSVMGGSSSNACNVYSSGSAYSIAPTNGWVRPLPCFLLG
;
A
#
# COMPACT_ATOMS: atom_id res chain seq x y z
N MET A 1 34.72 13.19 -26.34
CA MET A 1 36.01 12.97 -25.64
C MET A 1 36.42 11.53 -25.87
N ALA A 2 37.64 11.29 -26.36
CA ALA A 2 38.15 9.94 -26.53
C ALA A 2 38.35 9.31 -25.15
N ASP A 3 37.79 8.16 -24.95
CA ASP A 3 37.93 7.37 -23.72
C ASP A 3 39.38 6.88 -23.60
N LEU A 4 40.15 7.40 -22.66
CA LEU A 4 41.47 6.86 -22.31
C LEU A 4 41.24 5.47 -21.73
N SER A 5 41.42 4.44 -22.53
CA SER A 5 41.23 3.05 -22.10
C SER A 5 42.53 2.44 -21.48
N GLN A 6 43.66 3.04 -21.74
CA GLN A 6 44.96 2.57 -21.24
C GLN A 6 45.93 3.75 -21.09
N PHE A 7 46.82 3.67 -20.13
CA PHE A 7 48.05 4.49 -20.06
C PHE A 7 49.27 3.57 -19.92
N SER A 8 50.44 4.04 -20.37
CA SER A 8 51.67 3.26 -20.29
C SER A 8 52.66 3.99 -19.41
N ILE A 9 53.29 3.25 -18.49
CA ILE A 9 54.45 3.73 -17.70
C ILE A 9 55.58 2.76 -17.98
N ASN A 10 56.71 3.29 -18.44
CA ASN A 10 57.89 2.52 -18.74
C ASN A 10 57.63 1.30 -19.65
N GLY A 11 56.78 1.45 -20.65
CA GLY A 11 56.44 0.39 -21.59
C GLY A 11 55.40 -0.64 -21.12
N THR A 12 54.97 -0.52 -19.87
CA THR A 12 53.89 -1.38 -19.33
C THR A 12 52.56 -0.69 -19.47
N ALA A 13 51.60 -1.33 -20.16
CA ALA A 13 50.23 -0.82 -20.35
C ALA A 13 49.38 -1.14 -19.14
N TYR A 14 48.73 -0.12 -18.61
CA TYR A 14 47.74 -0.23 -17.51
C TYR A 14 46.33 0.09 -18.02
N ASN A 15 45.39 -0.77 -17.72
CA ASN A 15 44.00 -0.53 -18.02
C ASN A 15 43.39 0.52 -17.08
N VAL A 16 42.90 1.62 -17.64
CA VAL A 16 42.20 2.68 -16.87
C VAL A 16 40.72 2.40 -16.78
N LYS A 17 40.25 1.32 -17.38
CA LYS A 17 38.84 0.93 -17.32
C LYS A 17 38.53 0.25 -15.98
N ASP A 18 38.14 1.02 -14.99
CA ASP A 18 37.38 0.48 -13.88
C ASP A 18 35.94 0.22 -14.31
N THR A 19 35.69 -1.00 -14.75
CA THR A 19 34.37 -1.45 -15.17
C THR A 19 33.35 -1.34 -14.03
N SER A 20 33.80 -1.53 -12.78
CA SER A 20 32.96 -1.42 -11.58
C SER A 20 32.56 0.02 -11.35
N ALA A 21 33.52 0.96 -11.40
CA ALA A 21 33.22 2.39 -11.23
C ALA A 21 32.32 2.92 -12.35
N ARG A 22 32.53 2.47 -13.57
CA ARG A 22 31.68 2.85 -14.72
C ARG A 22 30.25 2.28 -14.61
N ASN A 23 30.12 1.03 -14.19
CA ASN A 23 28.82 0.42 -13.93
C ASN A 23 28.07 1.11 -12.79
N THR A 24 28.80 1.49 -11.74
CA THR A 24 28.26 2.27 -10.63
C THR A 24 27.81 3.66 -11.09
N ALA A 25 28.64 4.37 -11.88
CA ALA A 25 28.29 5.68 -12.43
C ALA A 25 27.07 5.60 -13.36
N ASN A 26 27.02 4.59 -14.24
CA ASN A 26 25.85 4.36 -15.11
C ASN A 26 24.59 4.03 -14.30
N ALA A 27 24.72 3.27 -13.22
CA ALA A 27 23.60 2.96 -12.33
C ALA A 27 23.09 4.21 -11.61
N VAL A 28 23.98 5.09 -11.13
CA VAL A 28 23.63 6.38 -10.53
C VAL A 28 22.94 7.28 -11.54
N THR A 29 23.49 7.44 -12.75
CA THR A 29 22.87 8.25 -13.81
C THR A 29 21.48 7.73 -14.19
N THR A 30 21.30 6.40 -14.22
CA THR A 30 19.99 5.78 -14.48
C THR A 30 19.01 6.05 -13.33
N ALA A 31 19.49 6.04 -12.09
CA ALA A 31 18.66 6.36 -10.92
C ALA A 31 18.25 7.84 -10.92
N GLU A 32 19.17 8.75 -11.21
CA GLU A 32 18.89 10.20 -11.31
C GLU A 32 17.90 10.50 -12.43
N GLU A 33 18.05 9.87 -13.59
CA GLU A 33 17.10 10.04 -14.70
C GLU A 33 15.72 9.47 -14.35
N TYR A 34 15.69 8.34 -13.67
CA TYR A 34 14.46 7.76 -13.14
C TYR A 34 13.77 8.71 -12.16
N ASP A 35 14.50 9.23 -11.18
CA ASP A 35 13.96 10.14 -10.18
C ASP A 35 13.45 11.44 -10.83
N ARG A 36 14.18 11.94 -11.81
CA ARG A 36 13.76 13.11 -12.59
C ARG A 36 12.48 12.86 -13.38
N GLN A 37 12.36 11.71 -14.03
CA GLN A 37 11.15 11.35 -14.78
C GLN A 37 9.96 11.11 -13.84
N HIS A 38 10.22 10.49 -12.67
CA HIS A 38 9.18 10.25 -11.67
C HIS A 38 8.66 11.56 -11.05
N ALA A 39 9.54 12.53 -10.86
CA ALA A 39 9.16 13.86 -10.36
C ALA A 39 8.32 14.67 -11.36
N ILE A 40 8.45 14.38 -12.66
CA ILE A 40 7.76 15.11 -13.74
C ILE A 40 6.48 14.41 -14.19
N ASN A 41 6.49 13.08 -14.24
CA ASN A 41 5.40 12.27 -14.77
C ASN A 41 5.07 11.12 -13.79
N SER A 42 3.81 10.73 -13.77
CA SER A 42 3.40 9.51 -13.06
C SER A 42 4.19 8.31 -13.57
N TYR A 43 4.99 7.71 -12.71
CA TYR A 43 5.76 6.53 -13.06
C TYR A 43 4.84 5.32 -13.22
N SER A 44 4.88 4.69 -14.39
CA SER A 44 4.04 3.52 -14.67
C SER A 44 4.53 2.23 -14.01
N GLY A 45 5.75 2.23 -13.47
CA GLY A 45 6.39 1.07 -12.88
C GLY A 45 6.94 0.08 -13.91
N ARG A 46 7.80 -0.83 -13.44
CA ARG A 46 8.34 -1.95 -14.22
C ARG A 46 7.77 -3.26 -13.69
N SER A 47 7.52 -4.22 -14.56
CA SER A 47 7.19 -5.57 -14.13
C SER A 47 8.40 -6.21 -13.44
N LEU A 48 8.29 -6.52 -12.15
CA LEU A 48 9.35 -7.19 -11.40
C LEU A 48 9.65 -8.58 -11.97
N ALA A 49 8.62 -9.28 -12.43
CA ALA A 49 8.80 -10.58 -13.10
C ALA A 49 9.67 -10.47 -14.36
N SER A 50 9.58 -9.36 -15.08
CA SER A 50 10.39 -9.15 -16.30
C SER A 50 11.80 -8.65 -15.97
N VAL A 51 11.90 -7.64 -15.07
CA VAL A 51 13.19 -7.02 -14.72
C VAL A 51 14.13 -7.99 -14.03
N PHE A 52 13.59 -8.86 -13.17
CA PHE A 52 14.36 -9.81 -12.38
C PHE A 52 14.17 -11.28 -12.81
N ALA A 53 13.76 -11.51 -14.06
CA ALA A 53 13.46 -12.85 -14.57
C ALA A 53 14.60 -13.85 -14.30
N ASN A 54 15.86 -13.46 -14.53
CA ASN A 54 17.03 -14.32 -14.31
C ASN A 54 17.28 -14.60 -12.81
N GLU A 55 17.01 -13.64 -11.93
CA GLU A 55 17.19 -13.81 -10.48
C GLU A 55 16.04 -14.63 -9.87
N ILE A 56 14.82 -14.42 -10.33
CA ILE A 56 13.64 -15.18 -9.91
C ILE A 56 13.78 -16.63 -10.34
N GLY A 57 14.20 -16.86 -11.59
CA GLY A 57 14.37 -18.21 -12.16
C GLY A 57 13.08 -19.04 -12.04
N SER A 58 13.16 -20.17 -11.34
CA SER A 58 12.03 -21.05 -11.07
C SER A 58 11.33 -20.79 -9.73
N THR A 59 11.79 -19.77 -8.98
CA THR A 59 11.20 -19.41 -7.68
C THR A 59 9.87 -18.69 -7.89
N ASP A 60 8.90 -18.94 -7.03
CA ASP A 60 7.67 -18.14 -6.99
C ASP A 60 7.99 -16.67 -6.66
N ILE A 61 7.41 -15.73 -7.40
CA ILE A 61 7.71 -14.30 -7.28
C ILE A 61 7.41 -13.73 -5.90
N TYR A 62 6.39 -14.23 -5.21
CA TYR A 62 6.04 -13.76 -3.86
C TYR A 62 7.07 -14.23 -2.84
N THR A 63 7.53 -15.47 -2.97
CA THR A 63 8.62 -16.04 -2.18
C THR A 63 9.92 -15.31 -2.43
N TRP A 64 10.23 -14.98 -3.70
CA TRP A 64 11.41 -14.20 -4.06
C TRP A 64 11.39 -12.80 -3.43
N LEU A 65 10.28 -12.05 -3.55
CA LEU A 65 10.12 -10.73 -2.94
C LEU A 65 10.24 -10.78 -1.42
N ARG A 66 9.55 -11.74 -0.78
CA ARG A 66 9.65 -11.97 0.67
C ARG A 66 11.10 -12.19 1.11
N ASN A 67 11.84 -13.04 0.39
CA ASN A 67 13.23 -13.35 0.75
C ASN A 67 14.13 -12.13 0.57
N ARG A 68 13.91 -11.32 -0.46
CA ARG A 68 14.61 -10.05 -0.63
C ARG A 68 14.33 -9.09 0.52
N ALA A 69 13.08 -8.93 0.90
CA ALA A 69 12.69 -8.10 2.02
C ALA A 69 13.37 -8.55 3.30
N ARG A 70 13.22 -9.83 3.67
CA ARG A 70 13.83 -10.40 4.89
C ARG A 70 15.34 -10.20 5.00
N ASN A 71 16.03 -10.20 3.88
CA ASN A 71 17.47 -10.02 3.80
C ASN A 71 17.87 -8.54 3.60
N ALA A 72 16.96 -7.59 3.72
CA ALA A 72 17.18 -6.17 3.43
C ALA A 72 17.80 -5.92 2.03
N ASN A 73 17.54 -6.81 1.08
CA ASN A 73 18.08 -6.70 -0.28
C ASN A 73 17.07 -5.97 -1.18
N PHE A 74 17.07 -4.66 -1.13
CA PHE A 74 16.19 -3.81 -1.94
C PHE A 74 16.87 -3.28 -3.21
N ALA A 75 18.10 -3.71 -3.51
CA ALA A 75 18.86 -3.25 -4.67
C ALA A 75 18.05 -3.46 -5.97
N GLY A 76 17.90 -2.39 -6.75
CA GLY A 76 17.18 -2.41 -8.03
C GLY A 76 15.65 -2.40 -7.93
N LEU A 77 15.04 -2.56 -6.75
CA LEU A 77 13.61 -2.32 -6.52
C LEU A 77 13.33 -0.82 -6.48
N ARG A 78 12.19 -0.40 -7.01
CA ARG A 78 11.77 1.01 -7.06
C ARG A 78 10.32 1.16 -6.64
N ILE A 79 10.01 2.28 -6.02
CA ILE A 79 8.62 2.65 -5.76
C ILE A 79 7.88 2.70 -7.10
N GLY A 80 6.70 2.07 -7.16
CA GLY A 80 5.91 1.95 -8.40
C GLY A 80 6.18 0.69 -9.22
N ASP A 81 7.30 -0.02 -9.07
CA ASP A 81 7.50 -1.33 -9.68
C ASP A 81 6.41 -2.30 -9.21
N TYR A 82 6.00 -3.24 -10.07
CA TYR A 82 4.78 -4.00 -9.82
C TYR A 82 4.88 -5.50 -10.06
N ILE A 83 3.93 -6.18 -9.45
CA ILE A 83 3.54 -7.56 -9.76
C ILE A 83 2.06 -7.60 -10.13
N ASP A 84 1.68 -8.50 -11.02
CA ASP A 84 0.27 -8.80 -11.33
C ASP A 84 -0.15 -10.04 -10.54
N VAL A 85 -1.16 -9.89 -9.68
CA VAL A 85 -1.64 -10.93 -8.77
C VAL A 85 -2.98 -11.45 -9.27
N PRO A 86 -3.08 -12.74 -9.63
CA PRO A 86 -4.37 -13.35 -9.93
C PRO A 86 -5.18 -13.49 -8.63
N VAL A 87 -6.39 -12.99 -8.64
CA VAL A 87 -7.37 -13.13 -7.56
C VAL A 87 -8.44 -14.10 -8.02
N SER A 88 -8.64 -15.16 -7.26
CA SER A 88 -9.63 -16.19 -7.57
C SER A 88 -11.04 -15.68 -7.27
N GLU A 89 -12.02 -16.31 -7.89
CA GLU A 89 -13.41 -16.05 -7.56
C GLU A 89 -13.78 -16.56 -6.15
N GLY A 90 -14.47 -15.73 -5.38
CA GLY A 90 -15.04 -16.02 -4.07
C GLY A 90 -16.49 -15.52 -4.00
N ASP A 91 -17.12 -15.60 -2.83
CA ASP A 91 -18.52 -15.21 -2.66
C ASP A 91 -18.75 -13.73 -2.99
N ASN A 92 -17.89 -12.84 -2.46
CA ASN A 92 -17.96 -11.39 -2.66
C ASN A 92 -16.78 -10.85 -3.48
N VAL A 93 -15.99 -11.72 -4.10
CA VAL A 93 -14.80 -11.36 -4.89
C VAL A 93 -14.95 -11.95 -6.30
N PRO A 94 -14.95 -11.12 -7.36
CA PRO A 94 -14.91 -11.64 -8.73
C PRO A 94 -13.50 -12.08 -9.09
N SER A 95 -13.36 -13.06 -9.97
CA SER A 95 -12.06 -13.37 -10.57
C SER A 95 -11.52 -12.14 -11.30
N GLN A 96 -10.30 -11.73 -10.96
CA GLN A 96 -9.64 -10.56 -11.54
C GLN A 96 -8.11 -10.67 -11.41
N THR A 97 -7.40 -9.87 -12.18
CA THR A 97 -5.96 -9.66 -11.97
C THR A 97 -5.77 -8.28 -11.36
N VAL A 98 -5.13 -8.22 -10.21
CA VAL A 98 -4.82 -6.96 -9.52
C VAL A 98 -3.33 -6.66 -9.66
N ARG A 99 -3.02 -5.49 -10.23
CA ARG A 99 -1.64 -4.99 -10.27
C ARG A 99 -1.30 -4.35 -8.95
N TYR A 100 -0.35 -4.92 -8.24
CA TYR A 100 0.20 -4.39 -7.00
C TYR A 100 1.53 -3.71 -7.25
N ARG A 101 1.67 -2.46 -6.81
CA ARG A 101 2.90 -1.66 -6.92
C ARG A 101 3.63 -1.63 -5.58
N ILE A 102 4.95 -1.52 -5.61
CA ILE A 102 5.73 -1.17 -4.42
C ILE A 102 5.31 0.24 -4.00
N GLY A 103 4.64 0.34 -2.87
CA GLY A 103 4.15 1.61 -2.31
C GLY A 103 5.17 2.27 -1.39
N ALA A 104 5.91 1.46 -0.64
CA ALA A 104 6.97 1.86 0.27
C ALA A 104 7.90 0.68 0.55
N ILE A 105 9.11 0.97 1.02
CA ILE A 105 10.08 0.00 1.51
C ILE A 105 10.40 0.36 2.96
N ASP A 106 10.34 -0.63 3.85
CA ASP A 106 10.65 -0.47 5.28
C ASP A 106 9.85 0.64 5.99
N GLN A 107 8.62 0.91 5.52
CA GLN A 107 7.77 1.98 6.05
C GLN A 107 7.57 1.92 7.57
N TYR A 108 7.48 0.70 8.10
CA TYR A 108 7.22 0.43 9.51
C TYR A 108 8.39 -0.28 10.20
N TYR A 109 9.59 -0.22 9.62
CA TYR A 109 10.76 -0.90 10.16
C TYR A 109 11.10 -0.36 11.56
N ASN A 110 11.15 -1.28 12.54
CA ASN A 110 11.34 -0.96 13.96
C ASN A 110 10.35 0.07 14.54
N CYS A 111 9.17 0.26 13.90
CA CYS A 111 8.12 1.16 14.38
C CYS A 111 7.10 0.36 15.20
N GLY A 112 6.41 1.09 16.11
CA GLY A 112 5.29 0.57 16.86
C GLY A 112 5.65 -0.03 18.21
N ASP A 113 4.67 -0.63 18.85
CA ASP A 113 4.81 -1.31 20.15
C ASP A 113 5.49 -2.68 20.02
N THR A 114 5.52 -3.22 18.79
CA THR A 114 6.22 -4.46 18.44
C THR A 114 7.10 -4.20 17.24
N ALA A 115 8.40 -4.47 17.39
CA ALA A 115 9.38 -4.28 16.32
C ALA A 115 8.99 -5.08 15.07
N LYS A 116 8.90 -4.40 13.93
CA LYS A 116 8.66 -5.00 12.62
C LYS A 116 9.98 -5.12 11.85
N GLY A 117 10.22 -6.29 11.27
CA GLY A 117 11.38 -6.54 10.40
C GLY A 117 11.27 -5.82 9.06
N HIS A 118 12.26 -6.06 8.21
CA HIS A 118 12.29 -5.52 6.85
C HIS A 118 11.11 -6.01 6.02
N HIS A 119 10.52 -5.11 5.22
CA HIS A 119 9.32 -5.41 4.46
C HIS A 119 9.12 -4.46 3.25
N ILE A 120 8.25 -4.89 2.35
CA ILE A 120 7.79 -4.11 1.20
C ILE A 120 6.29 -3.90 1.34
N VAL A 121 5.84 -2.65 1.29
CA VAL A 121 4.41 -2.31 1.23
C VAL A 121 3.94 -2.45 -0.21
N MET A 122 2.89 -3.25 -0.41
CA MET A 122 2.27 -3.45 -1.72
C MET A 122 0.91 -2.76 -1.77
N VAL A 123 0.73 -1.90 -2.77
CA VAL A 123 -0.46 -1.07 -2.96
C VAL A 123 -1.06 -1.36 -4.33
N PRO A 124 -2.38 -1.64 -4.43
CA PRO A 124 -3.02 -1.83 -5.74
C PRO A 124 -2.85 -0.58 -6.63
N LEU A 125 -2.66 -0.79 -7.93
CA LEU A 125 -2.67 0.30 -8.91
C LEU A 125 -4.04 0.96 -8.97
N ALA A 126 -5.10 0.18 -8.81
CA ALA A 126 -6.48 0.63 -8.86
C ALA A 126 -7.29 -0.03 -7.75
N PRO A 127 -8.37 0.62 -7.26
CA PRO A 127 -9.31 -0.01 -6.36
C PRO A 127 -9.90 -1.27 -6.99
N VAL A 128 -9.96 -2.35 -6.19
CA VAL A 128 -10.40 -3.65 -6.71
C VAL A 128 -11.91 -3.70 -6.90
N THR A 129 -12.35 -4.56 -7.82
CA THR A 129 -13.77 -4.82 -8.06
C THR A 129 -14.27 -5.83 -7.04
N VAL A 130 -15.49 -5.63 -6.55
CA VAL A 130 -16.21 -6.58 -5.70
C VAL A 130 -17.44 -7.11 -6.44
N LYS A 131 -18.03 -8.22 -6.00
CA LYS A 131 -19.28 -8.73 -6.59
C LYS A 131 -20.50 -7.86 -6.26
N GLY A 132 -20.34 -6.94 -5.31
CA GLY A 132 -21.33 -5.98 -4.89
C GLY A 132 -22.12 -6.44 -3.67
N ASP A 133 -22.35 -5.50 -2.80
CA ASP A 133 -23.11 -5.64 -1.58
C ASP A 133 -24.46 -4.92 -1.63
N LYS A 134 -24.75 -4.30 -2.78
CA LYS A 134 -26.04 -3.67 -3.07
C LYS A 134 -26.57 -4.12 -4.43
N ALA A 135 -27.85 -4.42 -4.50
CA ALA A 135 -28.51 -4.88 -5.71
C ALA A 135 -28.37 -3.94 -6.92
N SER A 136 -28.16 -2.65 -6.69
CA SER A 136 -28.03 -1.64 -7.73
C SER A 136 -26.58 -1.35 -8.13
N ASN A 137 -25.56 -1.96 -7.47
CA ASN A 137 -24.17 -1.61 -7.71
C ASN A 137 -23.21 -2.76 -7.39
N THR A 138 -22.93 -3.56 -8.39
CA THR A 138 -22.21 -4.84 -8.29
C THR A 138 -20.69 -4.72 -8.28
N SER A 139 -20.11 -3.53 -8.16
CA SER A 139 -18.65 -3.34 -8.25
C SER A 139 -18.05 -2.59 -7.05
N TYR A 140 -18.87 -2.30 -6.05
CA TYR A 140 -18.54 -1.41 -4.94
C TYR A 140 -18.86 -2.08 -3.61
N LEU A 141 -18.17 -1.65 -2.56
CA LEU A 141 -18.31 -2.15 -1.19
C LEU A 141 -18.72 -1.01 -0.26
N GLN A 142 -19.70 -1.24 0.60
CA GLN A 142 -19.98 -0.34 1.71
C GLN A 142 -18.84 -0.44 2.74
N TRP A 143 -18.47 0.69 3.35
CA TRP A 143 -17.56 0.67 4.47
C TRP A 143 -18.19 -0.02 5.69
N ARG A 144 -19.50 0.22 5.89
CA ARG A 144 -20.34 -0.42 6.91
C ARG A 144 -21.78 -0.49 6.40
N GLU A 145 -22.58 -1.43 6.91
CA GLU A 145 -23.99 -1.59 6.52
C GLU A 145 -24.90 -0.54 7.16
N THR A 146 -24.45 0.04 8.28
CA THR A 146 -25.18 1.10 8.98
C THR A 146 -24.47 2.44 8.78
N ASN A 147 -25.26 3.55 8.86
CA ASN A 147 -24.72 4.89 8.77
C ASN A 147 -24.08 5.32 10.11
N ASP A 148 -23.00 4.65 10.48
CA ASP A 148 -22.32 4.74 11.76
C ASP A 148 -20.83 4.50 11.59
N ASN A 149 -20.00 5.28 12.23
CA ASN A 149 -18.55 5.16 12.22
C ASN A 149 -17.96 4.97 13.65
N ASN A 150 -18.74 4.46 14.58
CA ASN A 150 -18.29 4.14 15.93
C ASN A 150 -17.95 2.64 16.06
N GLY A 151 -17.08 2.30 17.01
CA GLY A 151 -16.85 0.92 17.44
C GLY A 151 -18.02 0.37 18.26
N THR A 152 -17.82 -0.83 18.80
CA THR A 152 -18.78 -1.51 19.69
C THR A 152 -18.16 -1.72 21.08
N ALA A 153 -18.90 -2.30 22.01
CA ALA A 153 -18.37 -2.65 23.32
C ALA A 153 -17.27 -3.73 23.23
N GLU A 154 -17.41 -4.65 22.31
CA GLU A 154 -16.50 -5.77 22.07
C GLU A 154 -15.26 -5.35 21.27
N GLU A 155 -15.43 -4.41 20.31
CA GLU A 155 -14.38 -3.90 19.47
C GLU A 155 -14.52 -2.37 19.32
N LYS A 156 -13.65 -1.63 19.99
CA LYS A 156 -13.74 -0.17 20.04
C LYS A 156 -13.24 0.53 18.79
N HIS A 157 -12.50 -0.18 17.93
CA HIS A 157 -11.94 0.39 16.72
C HIS A 157 -12.96 0.35 15.58
N PRO A 158 -13.42 1.51 15.08
CA PRO A 158 -14.44 1.56 14.02
C PRO A 158 -14.08 0.73 12.77
N TYR A 159 -12.81 0.76 12.37
CA TYR A 159 -12.36 0.04 11.18
C TYR A 159 -12.46 -1.47 11.36
N LEU A 160 -12.06 -2.02 12.50
CA LEU A 160 -12.12 -3.46 12.76
C LEU A 160 -13.57 -3.99 12.86
N CYS A 161 -14.53 -3.10 13.14
CA CYS A 161 -15.97 -3.39 13.08
C CYS A 161 -16.58 -3.15 11.70
N SER A 162 -15.80 -2.73 10.71
CA SER A 162 -16.34 -2.36 9.40
C SER A 162 -16.57 -3.58 8.51
N LYS A 163 -17.54 -3.48 7.58
CA LYS A 163 -17.73 -4.44 6.51
C LYS A 163 -16.53 -4.45 5.54
N LEU A 164 -15.84 -3.31 5.42
CA LEU A 164 -14.63 -3.20 4.63
C LEU A 164 -13.55 -4.14 5.16
N HIS A 165 -13.26 -4.09 6.47
CA HIS A 165 -12.25 -4.93 7.09
C HIS A 165 -12.65 -6.42 7.09
N ASP A 166 -13.93 -6.71 7.37
CA ASP A 166 -14.46 -8.08 7.30
C ASP A 166 -14.25 -8.69 5.90
N TRP A 167 -14.59 -7.93 4.85
CA TRP A 167 -14.37 -8.34 3.46
C TRP A 167 -12.88 -8.54 3.14
N GLU A 168 -11.99 -7.67 3.63
CA GLU A 168 -10.54 -7.76 3.41
C GLU A 168 -9.97 -9.07 3.95
N ILE A 169 -10.43 -9.49 5.13
CA ILE A 169 -9.90 -10.67 5.83
C ILE A 169 -10.62 -11.96 5.41
N ASN A 170 -11.94 -11.93 5.28
CA ASN A 170 -12.74 -13.14 5.11
C ASN A 170 -13.07 -13.46 3.64
N ASP A 171 -13.09 -12.46 2.76
CA ASP A 171 -13.40 -12.65 1.34
C ASP A 171 -12.15 -12.48 0.46
N PHE A 172 -11.42 -11.36 0.60
CA PHE A 172 -10.33 -11.03 -0.32
C PHE A 172 -9.04 -11.81 -0.04
N LEU A 173 -8.61 -11.90 1.22
CA LEU A 173 -7.40 -12.65 1.58
C LEU A 173 -7.45 -14.11 1.13
N PRO A 174 -8.53 -14.87 1.33
CA PRO A 174 -8.62 -16.25 0.84
C PRO A 174 -8.60 -16.39 -0.68
N ALA A 175 -9.01 -15.35 -1.41
CA ALA A 175 -9.01 -15.33 -2.87
C ALA A 175 -7.61 -15.11 -3.49
N LEU A 176 -6.61 -14.73 -2.69
CA LEU A 176 -5.22 -14.57 -3.13
C LEU A 176 -4.51 -15.94 -3.28
N PRO A 177 -3.46 -16.04 -4.12
CA PRO A 177 -2.63 -17.25 -4.20
C PRO A 177 -2.08 -17.67 -2.83
N SER A 178 -2.09 -18.95 -2.51
CA SER A 178 -1.64 -19.47 -1.19
C SER A 178 -0.17 -19.13 -0.89
N THR A 179 0.69 -19.10 -1.91
CA THR A 179 2.09 -18.69 -1.77
C THR A 179 2.19 -17.21 -1.40
N LEU A 180 1.34 -16.34 -1.96
CA LEU A 180 1.25 -14.94 -1.57
C LEU A 180 0.73 -14.80 -0.13
N GLN A 181 -0.37 -15.49 0.23
CA GLN A 181 -0.91 -15.48 1.60
C GLN A 181 0.16 -15.86 2.65
N SER A 182 1.07 -16.79 2.28
CA SER A 182 2.17 -17.24 3.14
C SER A 182 3.32 -16.22 3.22
N ALA A 183 3.45 -15.34 2.24
CA ALA A 183 4.47 -14.30 2.18
C ALA A 183 4.05 -13.00 2.86
N ILE A 184 2.75 -12.80 3.07
CA ILE A 184 2.19 -11.59 3.68
C ILE A 184 2.38 -11.60 5.19
N LEU A 185 2.90 -10.49 5.74
CA LEU A 185 2.99 -10.22 7.16
C LEU A 185 1.68 -9.62 7.69
N ALA A 186 1.34 -9.95 8.92
CA ALA A 186 0.29 -9.23 9.64
C ALA A 186 0.74 -7.79 9.93
N GLN A 187 -0.19 -6.84 9.84
CA GLN A 187 0.04 -5.43 10.15
C GLN A 187 -0.58 -5.08 11.50
N ARG A 188 0.21 -4.37 12.32
CA ARG A 188 -0.21 -3.83 13.61
C ARG A 188 0.08 -2.33 13.64
N VAL A 189 -0.91 -1.53 13.98
CA VAL A 189 -0.84 -0.06 13.95
C VAL A 189 -1.50 0.56 15.18
N LEU A 190 -1.18 1.81 15.46
CA LEU A 190 -1.95 2.63 16.38
C LEU A 190 -3.26 3.02 15.70
N LEU A 191 -4.38 2.55 16.25
CA LEU A 191 -5.70 2.70 15.64
C LEU A 191 -6.65 3.49 16.54
N GLU A 192 -7.50 4.30 15.93
CA GLU A 192 -8.51 5.10 16.61
C GLU A 192 -9.52 4.21 17.32
N GLU A 193 -9.76 4.50 18.61
CA GLU A 193 -10.92 4.01 19.35
C GLU A 193 -12.04 5.06 19.29
N ARG A 194 -13.26 4.60 19.09
CA ARG A 194 -14.46 5.47 19.09
C ARG A 194 -15.64 4.68 19.63
N TYR A 195 -15.75 4.63 20.96
CA TYR A 195 -16.82 3.91 21.63
C TYR A 195 -17.29 4.64 22.89
N SER A 196 -18.59 4.72 23.05
CA SER A 196 -19.29 5.09 24.29
C SER A 196 -20.53 4.20 24.45
N SER A 197 -20.86 3.83 25.69
CA SER A 197 -22.07 3.05 25.99
C SER A 197 -23.35 3.91 25.98
N SER A 198 -23.23 5.24 25.99
CA SER A 198 -24.35 6.16 26.16
C SER A 198 -24.64 7.00 24.91
N GLU A 199 -23.66 7.22 24.05
CA GLU A 199 -23.81 8.12 22.90
C GLU A 199 -22.95 7.75 21.72
N LYS A 200 -23.27 8.29 20.53
CA LYS A 200 -22.42 8.22 19.35
C LYS A 200 -21.37 9.32 19.41
N LEU A 201 -20.12 8.90 19.35
CA LEU A 201 -18.97 9.82 19.38
C LEU A 201 -18.71 10.41 18.01
N THR A 202 -18.31 11.67 17.97
CA THR A 202 -17.88 12.37 16.76
C THR A 202 -16.36 12.49 16.66
N GLU A 203 -15.65 12.18 17.74
CA GLU A 203 -14.19 12.23 17.83
C GLU A 203 -13.66 10.95 18.47
N ALA A 204 -12.37 10.70 18.32
CA ALA A 204 -11.71 9.59 18.98
C ALA A 204 -11.89 9.66 20.51
N SER A 205 -12.21 8.54 21.14
CA SER A 205 -12.18 8.37 22.58
C SER A 205 -10.81 7.95 23.10
N GLY A 206 -9.97 7.43 22.22
CA GLY A 206 -8.62 6.98 22.52
C GLY A 206 -7.91 6.46 21.28
N TRP A 207 -6.70 5.96 21.49
CA TRP A 207 -5.87 5.31 20.47
C TRP A 207 -5.16 4.14 21.12
N SER A 208 -5.22 2.98 20.51
CA SER A 208 -4.51 1.80 20.97
C SER A 208 -3.96 0.97 19.81
N TRP A 209 -2.96 0.14 20.12
CA TRP A 209 -2.35 -0.75 19.13
C TRP A 209 -3.28 -1.89 18.81
N ALA A 210 -3.59 -2.06 17.54
CA ALA A 210 -4.50 -3.07 17.04
C ALA A 210 -3.93 -3.82 15.84
N ASP A 211 -4.28 -5.10 15.73
CA ASP A 211 -3.89 -5.95 14.62
C ASP A 211 -4.91 -5.79 13.49
N LEU A 212 -4.43 -5.35 12.33
CA LEU A 212 -5.24 -5.22 11.11
C LEU A 212 -5.34 -6.54 10.32
N GLY A 213 -4.61 -7.57 10.72
CA GLY A 213 -4.47 -8.79 9.93
C GLY A 213 -3.49 -8.61 8.77
N LYS A 214 -3.67 -9.43 7.72
CA LYS A 214 -2.75 -9.48 6.57
C LYS A 214 -3.10 -8.52 5.44
N ILE A 215 -4.38 -8.18 5.31
CA ILE A 215 -4.90 -7.26 4.28
C ILE A 215 -5.57 -6.09 5.01
N TRP A 216 -5.34 -4.88 4.53
CA TRP A 216 -5.86 -3.67 5.18
C TRP A 216 -5.94 -2.48 4.20
N SER A 217 -6.89 -1.58 4.44
CA SER A 217 -6.99 -0.29 3.73
C SER A 217 -6.05 0.76 4.36
N PRO A 218 -5.42 1.63 3.56
CA PRO A 218 -4.54 2.68 4.08
C PRO A 218 -5.30 3.73 4.88
N SER A 219 -4.59 4.46 5.76
CA SER A 219 -5.10 5.63 6.49
C SER A 219 -4.91 6.92 5.69
N GLU A 220 -5.54 8.02 6.14
CA GLU A 220 -5.25 9.35 5.59
C GLU A 220 -3.77 9.73 5.73
N MET A 221 -3.12 9.36 6.84
CA MET A 221 -1.69 9.61 7.05
C MET A 221 -0.84 8.93 5.99
N GLU A 222 -1.14 7.67 5.66
CA GLU A 222 -0.41 6.91 4.66
C GLU A 222 -0.63 7.43 3.24
N VAL A 223 -1.76 8.10 2.99
CA VAL A 223 -2.09 8.64 1.66
C VAL A 223 -1.71 10.11 1.50
N TYR A 224 -1.93 10.95 2.52
CA TYR A 224 -1.76 12.41 2.43
C TYR A 224 -0.63 12.97 3.30
N GLY A 225 -0.07 12.16 4.19
CA GLY A 225 0.94 12.60 5.16
C GLY A 225 0.37 13.43 6.32
N CYS A 226 -0.94 13.58 6.39
CA CYS A 226 -1.65 14.29 7.46
C CYS A 226 -3.12 13.80 7.53
N PRO A 227 -3.78 13.90 8.70
CA PRO A 227 -5.23 13.80 8.77
C PRO A 227 -5.85 15.01 8.06
N VAL A 228 -6.83 14.76 7.19
CA VAL A 228 -7.59 15.81 6.50
C VAL A 228 -8.99 15.90 7.05
N TRP A 229 -9.70 14.79 7.08
CA TRP A 229 -11.03 14.63 7.64
C TRP A 229 -11.06 13.74 8.88
N GLY A 230 -10.02 12.94 9.10
CA GLY A 230 -9.90 12.01 10.22
C GLY A 230 -9.91 12.70 11.58
N SER A 231 -10.10 11.90 12.62
CA SER A 231 -10.12 12.36 14.01
C SER A 231 -8.81 13.05 14.40
N LYS A 232 -8.95 14.06 15.26
CA LYS A 232 -7.82 14.76 15.85
C LYS A 232 -7.13 13.91 16.92
N GLY A 233 -5.89 14.28 17.26
CA GLY A 233 -5.12 13.62 18.32
C GLY A 233 -4.29 12.44 17.86
N TYR A 234 -4.23 12.18 16.54
CA TYR A 234 -3.35 11.18 16.00
C TYR A 234 -1.88 11.48 16.34
N SER A 235 -1.18 10.49 16.88
CA SER A 235 0.26 10.60 17.15
C SER A 235 1.06 10.50 15.86
N VAL A 236 1.44 11.63 15.32
CA VAL A 236 2.39 11.72 14.22
C VAL A 236 3.71 11.04 14.64
N GLY A 237 4.21 10.12 13.83
CA GLY A 237 5.45 9.38 14.09
C GLY A 237 5.28 7.86 14.16
N PHE A 238 4.04 7.36 14.18
CA PHE A 238 3.75 5.93 14.04
C PHE A 238 3.36 5.53 12.63
N ASP A 239 2.81 6.48 11.85
CA ASP A 239 2.54 6.35 10.43
C ASP A 239 3.16 7.52 9.67
N SER A 240 3.46 7.30 8.39
CA SER A 240 3.89 8.34 7.47
C SER A 240 3.35 8.08 6.07
N GLN A 241 3.37 9.11 5.22
CA GLN A 241 2.89 8.99 3.84
C GLN A 241 3.70 7.94 3.08
N PHE A 242 2.99 7.06 2.37
CA PHE A 242 3.66 6.16 1.45
C PHE A 242 4.29 6.95 0.30
N PRO A 243 5.55 6.73 -0.03
CA PRO A 243 6.22 7.41 -1.13
C PRO A 243 5.44 7.40 -2.44
N ILE A 244 4.68 6.32 -2.72
CA ILE A 244 3.85 6.22 -3.93
C ILE A 244 2.72 7.25 -3.98
N PHE A 245 2.27 7.78 -2.85
CA PHE A 245 1.15 8.73 -2.80
C PHE A 245 1.59 10.19 -2.70
N THR A 246 2.85 10.51 -2.98
CA THR A 246 3.36 11.89 -2.95
C THR A 246 2.78 12.78 -4.05
N ASP A 247 2.21 12.21 -5.10
CA ASP A 247 1.54 12.93 -6.18
C ASP A 247 0.06 12.58 -6.32
N THR A 248 -0.71 13.49 -6.93
CA THR A 248 -2.16 13.32 -7.14
C THR A 248 -2.47 12.22 -8.14
N ALA A 249 -1.62 12.01 -9.15
CA ALA A 249 -1.87 11.01 -10.19
C ALA A 249 -1.86 9.59 -9.60
N SER A 250 -0.95 9.32 -8.67
CA SER A 250 -0.88 8.03 -7.96
C SER A 250 -2.11 7.77 -7.08
N ARG A 251 -2.77 8.83 -6.57
CA ARG A 251 -4.01 8.72 -5.80
C ARG A 251 -5.26 8.54 -6.66
N ILE A 252 -5.26 9.02 -7.92
CA ILE A 252 -6.40 8.89 -8.84
C ILE A 252 -6.65 7.45 -9.28
N ALA A 253 -5.71 6.58 -9.12
CA ALA A 253 -5.72 5.14 -9.40
C ALA A 253 -6.76 4.68 -10.45
N GLY A 254 -6.28 4.10 -11.54
CA GLY A 254 -6.97 3.16 -12.43
C GLY A 254 -8.41 3.50 -12.86
N GLY A 255 -8.72 4.73 -13.31
CA GLY A 255 -10.02 5.04 -13.90
C GLY A 255 -10.91 5.99 -13.10
N ARG A 256 -10.36 6.78 -12.21
CA ARG A 256 -11.08 7.80 -11.43
C ARG A 256 -12.23 7.22 -10.58
N VAL A 257 -11.94 6.13 -9.86
CA VAL A 257 -12.87 5.51 -8.92
C VAL A 257 -12.50 5.93 -7.50
N SER A 258 -13.47 6.31 -6.70
CA SER A 258 -13.27 6.59 -5.27
C SER A 258 -12.98 5.29 -4.51
N TRP A 259 -12.14 5.38 -3.48
CA TRP A 259 -11.74 4.23 -2.69
C TRP A 259 -11.63 4.53 -1.20
N TRP A 260 -11.98 3.52 -0.39
CA TRP A 260 -12.07 3.64 1.06
C TRP A 260 -10.70 3.74 1.72
N LEU A 261 -10.68 4.49 2.82
CA LEU A 261 -9.62 4.51 3.81
C LEU A 261 -10.09 3.82 5.10
N ARG A 262 -9.15 3.39 5.95
CA ARG A 262 -9.51 2.88 7.29
C ARG A 262 -9.89 3.99 8.27
N SER A 263 -9.53 5.23 7.97
CA SER A 263 -9.83 6.41 8.80
C SER A 263 -11.32 6.73 8.80
N VAL A 264 -11.84 7.22 9.92
CA VAL A 264 -13.19 7.74 10.03
C VAL A 264 -13.18 9.25 10.26
N MET A 265 -14.25 9.95 9.85
CA MET A 265 -14.32 11.40 9.90
C MET A 265 -14.41 11.92 11.34
N GLY A 266 -13.52 12.83 11.72
CA GLY A 266 -13.65 13.67 12.91
C GLY A 266 -14.77 14.70 12.76
N GLY A 267 -15.49 14.97 13.82
CA GLY A 267 -16.66 15.87 13.80
C GLY A 267 -17.95 15.24 13.28
N SER A 268 -17.94 13.93 12.96
CA SER A 268 -19.12 13.21 12.47
C SER A 268 -19.18 11.79 13.05
N SER A 269 -20.35 11.34 13.46
CA SER A 269 -20.60 9.96 13.91
C SER A 269 -21.07 9.02 12.77
N SER A 270 -21.09 9.50 11.52
CA SER A 270 -21.72 8.80 10.41
C SER A 270 -20.96 8.88 9.07
N ASN A 271 -19.70 9.29 9.07
CA ASN A 271 -18.89 9.34 7.84
C ASN A 271 -17.57 8.58 8.00
N ALA A 272 -17.18 7.86 6.93
CA ALA A 272 -15.85 7.29 6.77
C ALA A 272 -15.05 8.09 5.74
N CYS A 273 -13.72 8.11 5.89
CA CYS A 273 -12.82 8.80 4.98
C CYS A 273 -12.61 7.97 3.70
N ASN A 274 -12.44 8.66 2.60
CA ASN A 274 -12.12 8.03 1.31
C ASN A 274 -11.30 8.98 0.45
N VAL A 275 -10.63 8.41 -0.54
CA VAL A 275 -10.04 9.17 -1.64
C VAL A 275 -11.08 9.31 -2.72
N TYR A 276 -11.40 10.54 -3.10
CA TYR A 276 -12.35 10.82 -4.16
C TYR A 276 -11.74 10.50 -5.54
N SER A 277 -12.58 10.34 -6.54
CA SER A 277 -12.16 9.99 -7.91
C SER A 277 -11.18 10.98 -8.56
N SER A 278 -11.05 12.19 -8.01
CA SER A 278 -10.06 13.20 -8.40
C SER A 278 -8.74 13.13 -7.62
N GLY A 279 -8.59 12.17 -6.70
CA GLY A 279 -7.41 12.04 -5.83
C GLY A 279 -7.43 12.93 -4.58
N SER A 280 -8.50 13.72 -4.37
CA SER A 280 -8.67 14.55 -3.17
C SER A 280 -9.18 13.74 -1.98
N ALA A 281 -8.84 14.18 -0.77
CA ALA A 281 -9.42 13.63 0.45
C ALA A 281 -10.91 13.98 0.52
N TYR A 282 -11.72 13.01 0.91
CA TYR A 282 -13.15 13.17 1.05
C TYR A 282 -13.69 12.29 2.18
N SER A 283 -14.91 12.56 2.63
CA SER A 283 -15.63 11.72 3.59
C SER A 283 -17.07 11.54 3.16
N ILE A 284 -17.61 10.35 3.35
CA ILE A 284 -18.98 10.03 2.92
C ILE A 284 -19.59 8.99 3.86
N ALA A 285 -20.92 8.87 3.81
CA ALA A 285 -21.65 7.88 4.59
C ALA A 285 -21.09 6.45 4.39
N PRO A 286 -20.84 5.69 5.45
CA PRO A 286 -20.29 4.33 5.37
C PRO A 286 -21.14 3.37 4.53
N THR A 287 -22.44 3.64 4.47
CA THR A 287 -23.41 2.88 3.65
C THR A 287 -23.35 3.21 2.15
N ASN A 288 -22.41 4.07 1.74
CA ASN A 288 -22.32 4.47 0.33
C ASN A 288 -21.85 3.30 -0.55
N GLY A 289 -22.58 3.04 -1.62
CA GLY A 289 -22.31 1.96 -2.59
C GLY A 289 -21.59 2.47 -3.85
N TRP A 290 -20.70 3.46 -3.78
CA TRP A 290 -20.01 4.07 -4.92
C TRP A 290 -18.49 4.08 -4.74
N VAL A 291 -18.02 3.49 -3.66
CA VAL A 291 -16.61 3.47 -3.26
C VAL A 291 -16.11 2.02 -3.28
N ARG A 292 -14.87 1.81 -3.66
CA ARG A 292 -14.25 0.49 -3.76
C ARG A 292 -13.17 0.30 -2.68
N PRO A 293 -12.84 -0.92 -2.31
CA PRO A 293 -11.70 -1.19 -1.45
C PRO A 293 -10.37 -1.02 -2.18
N LEU A 294 -9.31 -0.64 -1.43
CA LEU A 294 -7.93 -0.63 -1.88
C LEU A 294 -7.08 -1.50 -0.93
N PRO A 295 -7.17 -2.84 -1.03
CA PRO A 295 -6.56 -3.76 -0.09
C PRO A 295 -5.04 -3.80 -0.24
N CYS A 296 -4.32 -3.24 0.73
CA CYS A 296 -2.85 -3.24 0.82
C CYS A 296 -2.34 -4.42 1.64
N PHE A 297 -1.06 -4.75 1.50
CA PHE A 297 -0.39 -5.75 2.34
C PHE A 297 1.12 -5.52 2.44
N LEU A 298 1.78 -6.22 3.37
CA LEU A 298 3.22 -6.24 3.56
C LEU A 298 3.80 -7.58 3.12
N LEU A 299 4.90 -7.56 2.38
CA LEU A 299 5.74 -8.73 2.11
C LEU A 299 7.00 -8.67 2.96
N GLY A 300 7.30 -9.78 3.71
CA GLY A 300 8.50 -9.88 4.52
C GLY A 300 8.70 -11.24 5.20
#